data_97e344a45c0c8167dde73fa02be33282
#
_entry.id   97e344a45c0c8167dde73fa02be33282
#
_cell.length_a   1.000
_cell.length_b   1.000
_cell.length_c   1.000
_cell.angle_alpha   90.00
_cell.angle_beta   90.00
_cell.angle_gamma   90.00
#
_symmetry.space_group_name_H-M   'P 1'
#
loop_
_entity.id
_entity.type
_entity.pdbx_description
1 polymer ?
#
loop_
_entity_poly.entity_id
_entity_poly.type
_entity_poly.pdbx_seq_one_letter_code
_entity_poly.pdbx_strand_id
1 'polypeptide(L)'
;MLEKPNLQDEKLITCLQDAYDLRIGGITFLPLGADSNAAVYRAVADDHKRYFVKLRSGPFDETSVTLPKFFSDQGIGQIIPPLTTQSGRLWATLDAFTVILYPFVEGHNGNEVALSDQLWRVFGAALNRIHTVSVPPALAQQIQRERYAAQAREEVKEFLARVAVERWHEPVAVKVADFLNEKRAQVLDLIARAERCAHLLQAREPNFVLCHSDVHAWNLLIDAHDHLYIVDWDNPILAPKERDLMFIGSGLGFAGGHTAQEEEALFYQGYGPTTIDPVAFAYYRYERIVQDIWQFCN
;
A
#
# COMPACT_ATOMS: atom_id res chain seq x y z
N MET A 1 -15.36 -5.89 -7.59
CA MET A 1 -15.94 -6.22 -6.27
C MET A 1 -15.24 -7.49 -5.82
N LEU A 2 -14.59 -7.48 -4.67
CA LEU A 2 -13.95 -8.66 -4.12
C LEU A 2 -15.01 -9.68 -3.74
N GLU A 3 -14.79 -10.92 -4.15
CA GLU A 3 -15.68 -12.04 -3.81
C GLU A 3 -15.25 -12.65 -2.48
N LYS A 4 -16.24 -13.08 -1.68
CA LYS A 4 -15.96 -13.83 -0.45
C LYS A 4 -15.28 -15.14 -0.82
N PRO A 5 -14.12 -15.49 -0.23
CA PRO A 5 -13.47 -16.76 -0.51
C PRO A 5 -14.35 -17.93 -0.09
N ASN A 6 -14.17 -19.07 -0.75
CA ASN A 6 -14.87 -20.30 -0.40
C ASN A 6 -14.30 -20.90 0.91
N LEU A 7 -14.52 -20.17 2.00
CA LEU A 7 -14.13 -20.54 3.36
C LEU A 7 -15.36 -20.42 4.27
N GLN A 8 -15.64 -21.46 5.04
CA GLN A 8 -16.72 -21.44 6.02
C GLN A 8 -16.36 -20.49 7.19
N ASP A 9 -17.30 -19.66 7.59
CA ASP A 9 -17.09 -18.67 8.66
C ASP A 9 -16.73 -19.35 9.99
N GLU A 10 -17.30 -20.53 10.27
CA GLU A 10 -17.02 -21.34 11.46
C GLU A 10 -15.54 -21.76 11.56
N LYS A 11 -14.90 -22.07 10.43
CA LYS A 11 -13.47 -22.41 10.41
C LYS A 11 -12.62 -21.20 10.79
N LEU A 12 -12.97 -20.02 10.28
CA LEU A 12 -12.26 -18.78 10.61
C LEU A 12 -12.46 -18.41 12.08
N ILE A 13 -13.69 -18.55 12.61
CA ILE A 13 -14.01 -18.34 14.02
C ILE A 13 -13.17 -19.28 14.91
N THR A 14 -13.12 -20.56 14.56
CA THR A 14 -12.32 -21.57 15.29
C THR A 14 -10.82 -21.20 15.26
N CYS A 15 -10.30 -20.80 14.09
CA CYS A 15 -8.90 -20.36 13.96
C CYS A 15 -8.60 -19.16 14.85
N LEU A 16 -9.49 -18.15 14.92
CA LEU A 16 -9.33 -17.00 15.78
C LEU A 16 -9.38 -17.36 17.25
N GLN A 17 -10.24 -18.30 17.63
CA GLN A 17 -10.31 -18.81 18.99
C GLN A 17 -9.03 -19.55 19.38
N ASP A 18 -8.58 -20.47 18.54
CA ASP A 18 -7.41 -21.32 18.85
C ASP A 18 -6.09 -20.54 18.82
N ALA A 19 -5.97 -19.59 17.87
CA ALA A 19 -4.71 -18.86 17.71
C ALA A 19 -4.59 -17.63 18.62
N TYR A 20 -5.71 -16.94 18.93
CA TYR A 20 -5.70 -15.65 19.62
C TYR A 20 -6.46 -15.68 20.97
N ASP A 21 -7.03 -16.81 21.36
CA ASP A 21 -7.88 -16.98 22.57
C ASP A 21 -9.09 -16.01 22.57
N LEU A 22 -9.69 -15.80 21.40
CA LEU A 22 -10.79 -14.88 21.23
C LEU A 22 -12.10 -15.66 20.99
N ARG A 23 -13.08 -15.47 21.88
CA ARG A 23 -14.44 -15.97 21.66
C ARG A 23 -15.15 -15.00 20.71
N ILE A 24 -15.35 -15.43 19.46
CA ILE A 24 -15.96 -14.64 18.39
C ILE A 24 -17.45 -14.98 18.32
N GLY A 25 -18.30 -13.99 18.61
CA GLY A 25 -19.76 -14.09 18.53
C GLY A 25 -20.30 -13.83 17.13
N GLY A 26 -19.53 -13.20 16.24
CA GLY A 26 -19.96 -12.93 14.87
C GLY A 26 -18.81 -12.50 13.97
N ILE A 27 -18.94 -12.84 12.68
CA ILE A 27 -17.99 -12.45 11.65
C ILE A 27 -18.74 -11.94 10.40
N THR A 28 -18.23 -10.89 9.78
CA THR A 28 -18.85 -10.27 8.59
C THR A 28 -17.78 -10.03 7.55
N PHE A 29 -17.96 -10.55 6.34
CA PHE A 29 -17.09 -10.23 5.20
C PHE A 29 -17.25 -8.77 4.82
N LEU A 30 -16.13 -8.12 4.57
CA LEU A 30 -16.05 -6.73 4.10
C LEU A 30 -15.52 -6.74 2.66
N PRO A 31 -16.29 -6.29 1.66
CA PRO A 31 -15.83 -6.23 0.27
C PRO A 31 -14.91 -5.01 0.06
N LEU A 32 -13.76 -4.99 0.76
CA LEU A 32 -12.78 -3.90 0.75
C LEU A 32 -11.46 -4.37 0.12
N GLY A 33 -10.72 -3.41 -0.45
CA GLY A 33 -9.42 -3.63 -1.07
C GLY A 33 -9.50 -3.95 -2.55
N ALA A 34 -8.34 -3.95 -3.23
CA ALA A 34 -8.18 -4.26 -4.65
C ALA A 34 -7.41 -5.56 -4.91
N ASP A 35 -6.72 -6.12 -3.91
CA ASP A 35 -5.95 -7.36 -4.03
C ASP A 35 -6.89 -8.58 -4.09
N SER A 36 -6.84 -9.32 -5.21
CA SER A 36 -7.61 -10.55 -5.40
C SER A 36 -7.18 -11.71 -4.48
N ASN A 37 -5.95 -11.63 -3.94
CA ASN A 37 -5.38 -12.61 -3.02
C ASN A 37 -5.68 -12.29 -1.54
N ALA A 38 -6.38 -11.19 -1.26
CA ALA A 38 -6.74 -10.77 0.08
C ALA A 38 -8.26 -10.72 0.26
N ALA A 39 -8.73 -11.15 1.43
CA ALA A 39 -10.10 -10.99 1.87
C ALA A 39 -10.11 -10.46 3.29
N VAL A 40 -11.02 -9.54 3.57
CA VAL A 40 -11.09 -8.90 4.88
C VAL A 40 -12.44 -9.12 5.55
N TYR A 41 -12.41 -9.24 6.87
CA TYR A 41 -13.60 -9.44 7.68
C TYR A 41 -13.55 -8.54 8.92
N ARG A 42 -14.72 -8.23 9.42
CA ARG A 42 -14.92 -7.71 10.76
C ARG A 42 -15.35 -8.85 11.67
N ALA A 43 -14.57 -9.14 12.70
CA ALA A 43 -14.94 -10.08 13.76
C ALA A 43 -15.38 -9.28 15.01
N VAL A 44 -16.41 -9.80 15.69
CA VAL A 44 -16.91 -9.23 16.95
C VAL A 44 -16.79 -10.29 18.02
N ALA A 45 -16.04 -10.01 19.07
CA ALA A 45 -15.89 -10.92 20.20
C ALA A 45 -17.08 -10.81 21.17
N ASP A 46 -17.23 -11.78 22.08
CA ASP A 46 -18.30 -11.81 23.10
C ASP A 46 -18.25 -10.60 24.03
N ASP A 47 -17.07 -10.00 24.24
CA ASP A 47 -16.87 -8.76 24.99
C ASP A 47 -17.16 -7.48 24.17
N HIS A 48 -17.78 -7.63 23.01
CA HIS A 48 -18.12 -6.57 22.03
C HIS A 48 -16.91 -5.87 21.38
N LYS A 49 -15.69 -6.29 21.64
CA LYS A 49 -14.53 -5.78 20.90
C LYS A 49 -14.59 -6.21 19.44
N ARG A 50 -14.18 -5.29 18.60
CA ARG A 50 -14.15 -5.50 17.16
C ARG A 50 -12.71 -5.67 16.68
N TYR A 51 -12.54 -6.56 15.71
CA TYR A 51 -11.26 -6.90 15.12
C TYR A 51 -11.35 -6.85 13.59
N PHE A 52 -10.29 -6.42 12.95
CA PHE A 52 -10.10 -6.51 11.51
C PHE A 52 -9.28 -7.76 11.22
N VAL A 53 -9.84 -8.68 10.44
CA VAL A 53 -9.22 -9.93 10.05
C VAL A 53 -8.83 -9.82 8.58
N LYS A 54 -7.54 -9.97 8.26
CA LYS A 54 -7.03 -10.04 6.89
C LYS A 54 -6.64 -11.48 6.59
N LEU A 55 -7.27 -12.08 5.58
CA LEU A 55 -6.88 -13.36 5.01
C LEU A 55 -6.04 -13.10 3.78
N ARG A 56 -4.92 -13.80 3.64
CA ARG A 56 -4.11 -13.78 2.43
C ARG A 56 -3.94 -15.20 1.91
N SER A 57 -4.15 -15.37 0.60
CA SER A 57 -3.81 -16.58 -0.14
C SER A 57 -2.47 -16.41 -0.88
N GLY A 58 -1.78 -17.52 -1.17
CA GLY A 58 -0.52 -17.49 -1.89
C GLY A 58 0.70 -17.07 -1.05
N PRO A 59 1.78 -16.60 -1.70
CA PRO A 59 2.99 -16.19 -1.00
C PRO A 59 2.72 -15.09 0.02
N PHE A 60 3.33 -15.21 1.20
CA PHE A 60 3.20 -14.26 2.30
C PHE A 60 4.57 -13.68 2.68
N ASP A 61 4.69 -12.37 2.61
CA ASP A 61 5.86 -11.65 3.09
C ASP A 61 5.64 -11.25 4.56
N GLU A 62 6.43 -11.85 5.45
CA GLU A 62 6.34 -11.58 6.90
C GLU A 62 6.66 -10.13 7.25
N THR A 63 7.37 -9.38 6.39
CA THR A 63 7.67 -7.96 6.62
C THR A 63 6.40 -7.12 6.67
N SER A 64 5.32 -7.54 5.99
CA SER A 64 4.02 -6.87 6.02
C SER A 64 3.36 -6.81 7.39
N VAL A 65 3.76 -7.67 8.32
CA VAL A 65 3.27 -7.71 9.70
C VAL A 65 4.35 -7.36 10.72
N THR A 66 5.61 -7.73 10.46
CA THR A 66 6.71 -7.45 11.39
C THR A 66 7.09 -5.98 11.43
N LEU A 67 6.99 -5.26 10.30
CA LEU A 67 7.27 -3.83 10.24
C LEU A 67 6.21 -2.98 10.95
N PRO A 68 4.89 -3.13 10.74
CA PRO A 68 3.89 -2.44 11.54
C PRO A 68 4.07 -2.69 13.06
N LYS A 69 4.37 -3.93 13.45
CA LYS A 69 4.67 -4.23 14.84
C LYS A 69 5.93 -3.49 15.33
N PHE A 70 7.01 -3.53 14.58
CA PHE A 70 8.25 -2.81 14.88
C PHE A 70 8.00 -1.30 15.02
N PHE A 71 7.30 -0.65 14.10
CA PHE A 71 7.00 0.77 14.17
C PHE A 71 6.18 1.14 15.40
N SER A 72 5.15 0.34 15.69
CA SER A 72 4.35 0.54 16.90
C SER A 72 5.20 0.41 18.17
N ASP A 73 6.12 -0.55 18.23
CA ASP A 73 7.06 -0.72 19.35
C ASP A 73 8.07 0.45 19.47
N GLN A 74 8.35 1.14 18.34
CA GLN A 74 9.11 2.40 18.33
C GLN A 74 8.27 3.62 18.70
N GLY A 75 7.01 3.44 19.07
CA GLY A 75 6.08 4.50 19.49
C GLY A 75 5.56 5.36 18.33
N ILE A 76 5.55 4.84 17.08
CA ILE A 76 4.89 5.52 15.95
C ILE A 76 3.39 5.23 16.06
N GLY A 77 2.65 6.13 16.70
CA GLY A 77 1.22 5.96 17.01
C GLY A 77 0.30 5.93 15.78
N GLN A 78 0.80 6.30 14.62
CA GLN A 78 0.07 6.29 13.34
C GLN A 78 0.08 4.91 12.67
N ILE A 79 0.57 3.88 13.35
CA ILE A 79 0.63 2.50 12.83
C ILE A 79 -0.25 1.60 13.69
N ILE A 80 -1.13 0.85 13.06
CA ILE A 80 -1.94 -0.18 13.72
C ILE A 80 -1.16 -1.49 13.65
N PRO A 81 -0.62 -2.01 14.77
CA PRO A 81 0.12 -3.26 14.76
C PRO A 81 -0.83 -4.46 14.68
N PRO A 82 -0.41 -5.59 14.06
CA PRO A 82 -1.12 -6.84 14.19
C PRO A 82 -1.07 -7.35 15.63
N LEU A 83 -2.09 -8.10 16.02
CA LEU A 83 -2.15 -8.77 17.30
C LEU A 83 -1.28 -10.03 17.29
N THR A 84 -0.69 -10.32 18.43
CA THR A 84 0.15 -11.51 18.62
C THR A 84 -0.71 -12.71 19.00
N THR A 85 -0.46 -13.84 18.36
CA THR A 85 -1.09 -15.13 18.70
C THR A 85 -0.59 -15.64 20.05
N GLN A 86 -1.27 -16.63 20.63
CA GLN A 86 -0.80 -17.33 21.85
C GLN A 86 0.60 -17.95 21.70
N SER A 87 0.99 -18.33 20.47
CA SER A 87 2.32 -18.87 20.17
C SER A 87 3.41 -17.79 19.98
N GLY A 88 3.07 -16.51 20.10
CA GLY A 88 3.99 -15.39 19.89
C GLY A 88 4.17 -14.98 18.43
N ARG A 89 3.44 -15.54 17.47
CA ARG A 89 3.47 -15.13 16.05
C ARG A 89 2.53 -13.96 15.79
N LEU A 90 2.75 -13.24 14.71
CA LEU A 90 1.89 -12.13 14.28
C LEU A 90 0.79 -12.58 13.28
N TRP A 91 0.73 -13.86 12.98
CA TRP A 91 -0.27 -14.47 12.08
C TRP A 91 -0.54 -15.91 12.49
N ALA A 92 -1.66 -16.43 12.03
CA ALA A 92 -2.02 -17.84 12.09
C ALA A 92 -2.17 -18.41 10.68
N THR A 93 -2.26 -19.73 10.56
CA THR A 93 -2.51 -20.42 9.29
C THR A 93 -3.87 -21.12 9.36
N LEU A 94 -4.68 -20.98 8.31
CA LEU A 94 -5.96 -21.65 8.16
C LEU A 94 -6.08 -22.19 6.73
N ASP A 95 -6.01 -23.49 6.56
CA ASP A 95 -5.97 -24.17 5.24
C ASP A 95 -4.85 -23.54 4.35
N ALA A 96 -5.21 -22.92 3.24
CA ALA A 96 -4.28 -22.23 2.33
C ALA A 96 -4.12 -20.72 2.64
N PHE A 97 -4.69 -20.24 3.75
CA PHE A 97 -4.69 -18.83 4.09
C PHE A 97 -3.74 -18.50 5.25
N THR A 98 -3.09 -17.36 5.14
CA THR A 98 -2.50 -16.65 6.29
C THR A 98 -3.55 -15.75 6.90
N VAL A 99 -3.78 -15.86 8.20
CA VAL A 99 -4.77 -15.10 8.98
C VAL A 99 -4.05 -14.09 9.85
N ILE A 100 -4.30 -12.81 9.61
CA ILE A 100 -3.72 -11.70 10.37
C ILE A 100 -4.84 -10.96 11.07
N LEU A 101 -4.63 -10.65 12.33
CA LEU A 101 -5.62 -9.98 13.17
C LEU A 101 -5.11 -8.62 13.62
N TYR A 102 -5.95 -7.59 13.44
CA TYR A 102 -5.68 -6.22 13.90
C TYR A 102 -6.81 -5.71 14.80
N PRO A 103 -6.55 -4.74 15.67
CA PRO A 103 -7.63 -3.94 16.24
C PRO A 103 -8.49 -3.33 15.12
N PHE A 104 -9.81 -3.35 15.28
CA PHE A 104 -10.69 -2.68 14.33
C PHE A 104 -10.76 -1.20 14.64
N VAL A 105 -10.28 -0.37 13.72
CA VAL A 105 -10.43 1.07 13.80
C VAL A 105 -11.57 1.48 12.87
N GLU A 106 -12.62 2.08 13.43
CA GLU A 106 -13.74 2.61 12.67
C GLU A 106 -13.38 4.03 12.19
N GLY A 107 -13.49 4.25 10.89
CA GLY A 107 -13.09 5.52 10.30
C GLY A 107 -13.33 5.56 8.80
N HIS A 108 -12.84 6.62 8.18
CA HIS A 108 -12.90 6.87 6.75
C HIS A 108 -11.49 6.99 6.19
N ASN A 109 -11.30 6.65 4.93
CA ASN A 109 -10.02 6.87 4.28
C ASN A 109 -9.90 8.30 3.72
N GLY A 110 -8.68 8.71 3.41
CA GLY A 110 -8.40 10.06 2.91
C GLY A 110 -8.99 10.38 1.53
N ASN A 111 -9.56 9.38 0.82
CA ASN A 111 -10.34 9.61 -0.40
C ASN A 111 -11.80 9.95 -0.09
N GLU A 112 -12.33 9.46 1.04
CA GLU A 112 -13.70 9.71 1.47
C GLU A 112 -13.84 11.02 2.23
N VAL A 113 -12.82 11.39 3.02
CA VAL A 113 -12.81 12.61 3.84
C VAL A 113 -11.55 13.41 3.61
N ALA A 114 -11.70 14.75 3.55
CA ALA A 114 -10.57 15.65 3.41
C ALA A 114 -9.71 15.65 4.69
N LEU A 115 -8.39 15.62 4.55
CA LEU A 115 -7.49 15.79 5.67
C LEU A 115 -7.48 17.27 6.11
N SER A 116 -7.62 17.51 7.40
CA SER A 116 -7.41 18.83 7.99
C SER A 116 -5.93 19.25 7.90
N ASP A 117 -5.65 20.53 8.05
CA ASP A 117 -4.28 21.07 8.15
C ASP A 117 -3.43 20.30 9.17
N GLN A 118 -4.04 19.95 10.30
CA GLN A 118 -3.36 19.22 11.37
C GLN A 118 -3.05 17.78 10.94
N LEU A 119 -3.98 17.11 10.26
CA LEU A 119 -3.77 15.75 9.77
C LEU A 119 -2.68 15.68 8.70
N TRP A 120 -2.58 16.68 7.81
CA TRP A 120 -1.47 16.80 6.88
C TRP A 120 -0.10 16.88 7.58
N ARG A 121 -0.01 17.70 8.65
CA ARG A 121 1.23 17.79 9.45
C ARG A 121 1.53 16.50 10.21
N VAL A 122 0.51 15.85 10.78
CA VAL A 122 0.66 14.55 11.45
C VAL A 122 1.13 13.49 10.47
N PHE A 123 0.58 13.46 9.25
CA PHE A 123 1.01 12.55 8.21
C PHE A 123 2.48 12.77 7.84
N GLY A 124 2.88 14.01 7.59
CA GLY A 124 4.28 14.35 7.32
C GLY A 124 5.22 13.91 8.43
N ALA A 125 4.87 14.21 9.68
CA ALA A 125 5.69 13.84 10.84
C ALA A 125 5.80 12.32 11.02
N ALA A 126 4.70 11.58 10.79
CA ALA A 126 4.70 10.12 10.85
C ALA A 126 5.60 9.51 9.78
N LEU A 127 5.50 9.99 8.54
CA LEU A 127 6.31 9.49 7.42
C LEU A 127 7.80 9.82 7.63
N ASN A 128 8.13 11.00 8.16
CA ASN A 128 9.51 11.33 8.53
C ASN A 128 10.07 10.34 9.58
N ARG A 129 9.29 10.02 10.61
CA ARG A 129 9.70 9.03 11.62
C ARG A 129 9.95 7.67 11.03
N ILE A 130 9.10 7.22 10.08
CA ILE A 130 9.27 5.95 9.35
C ILE A 130 10.57 5.98 8.54
N HIS A 131 10.84 7.05 7.80
CA HIS A 131 12.03 7.19 6.95
C HIS A 131 13.34 7.33 7.76
N THR A 132 13.26 7.77 9.02
CA THR A 132 14.43 8.02 9.87
C THR A 132 14.65 6.96 10.95
N VAL A 133 13.71 6.02 11.13
CA VAL A 133 13.84 4.97 12.13
C VAL A 133 15.03 4.05 11.82
N SER A 134 15.79 3.70 12.86
CA SER A 134 16.88 2.75 12.70
C SER A 134 16.34 1.32 12.68
N VAL A 135 16.31 0.73 11.49
CA VAL A 135 15.86 -0.66 11.30
C VAL A 135 16.96 -1.63 11.73
N PRO A 136 16.69 -2.60 12.62
CA PRO A 136 17.67 -3.59 13.01
C PRO A 136 18.20 -4.38 11.80
N PRO A 137 19.50 -4.71 11.72
CA PRO A 137 20.10 -5.38 10.57
C PRO A 137 19.40 -6.69 10.17
N ALA A 138 18.95 -7.49 11.14
CA ALA A 138 18.25 -8.74 10.90
C ALA A 138 16.89 -8.52 10.20
N LEU A 139 16.18 -7.44 10.56
CA LEU A 139 14.92 -7.07 9.90
C LEU A 139 15.19 -6.43 8.53
N ALA A 140 16.20 -5.55 8.42
CA ALA A 140 16.58 -4.91 7.17
C ALA A 140 16.97 -5.89 6.06
N GLN A 141 17.54 -7.06 6.41
CA GLN A 141 17.89 -8.13 5.47
C GLN A 141 16.66 -8.83 4.87
N GLN A 142 15.52 -8.78 5.53
CA GLN A 142 14.27 -9.39 5.07
C GLN A 142 13.48 -8.46 4.14
N ILE A 143 13.73 -7.15 4.21
CA ILE A 143 13.01 -6.16 3.42
C ILE A 143 13.55 -6.13 2.00
N GLN A 144 12.66 -6.14 1.03
CA GLN A 144 13.03 -5.94 -0.38
C GLN A 144 13.78 -4.62 -0.57
N ARG A 145 14.71 -4.62 -1.52
CA ARG A 145 15.45 -3.40 -1.88
C ARG A 145 15.11 -2.98 -3.30
N GLU A 146 15.00 -1.69 -3.50
CA GLU A 146 14.79 -1.11 -4.83
C GLU A 146 15.92 -1.53 -5.79
N ARG A 147 15.55 -1.97 -6.98
CA ARG A 147 16.47 -2.40 -8.04
C ARG A 147 16.23 -1.67 -9.35
N TYR A 148 15.22 -0.82 -9.39
CA TYR A 148 14.78 -0.12 -10.60
C TYR A 148 14.47 -1.10 -11.75
N ALA A 149 13.83 -2.23 -11.43
CA ALA A 149 13.55 -3.31 -12.36
C ALA A 149 12.70 -2.84 -13.55
N ALA A 150 12.95 -3.42 -14.73
CA ALA A 150 12.28 -3.03 -15.96
C ALA A 150 10.98 -3.80 -16.23
N GLN A 151 10.62 -4.77 -15.39
CA GLN A 151 9.56 -5.74 -15.67
C GLN A 151 8.25 -5.09 -16.12
N ALA A 152 7.67 -4.19 -15.32
CA ALA A 152 6.40 -3.56 -15.66
C ALA A 152 6.50 -2.78 -17.00
N ARG A 153 7.62 -2.10 -17.22
CA ARG A 153 7.85 -1.35 -18.47
C ARG A 153 7.90 -2.25 -19.70
N GLU A 154 8.59 -3.39 -19.62
CA GLU A 154 8.67 -4.36 -20.73
C GLU A 154 7.30 -5.00 -20.97
N GLU A 155 6.59 -5.43 -19.94
CA GLU A 155 5.26 -6.03 -20.07
C GLU A 155 4.24 -5.04 -20.68
N VAL A 156 4.30 -3.75 -20.31
CA VAL A 156 3.46 -2.72 -20.96
C VAL A 156 3.83 -2.53 -22.44
N LYS A 157 5.11 -2.55 -22.80
CA LYS A 157 5.53 -2.47 -24.21
C LYS A 157 5.01 -3.67 -25.02
N GLU A 158 5.11 -4.88 -24.45
CA GLU A 158 4.59 -6.10 -25.07
C GLU A 158 3.07 -6.02 -25.24
N PHE A 159 2.35 -5.57 -24.21
CA PHE A 159 0.91 -5.39 -24.28
C PHE A 159 0.51 -4.36 -25.34
N LEU A 160 1.19 -3.21 -25.41
CA LEU A 160 0.97 -2.23 -26.48
C LEU A 160 1.24 -2.82 -27.87
N ALA A 161 2.22 -3.70 -28.04
CA ALA A 161 2.47 -4.37 -29.32
C ALA A 161 1.31 -5.32 -29.68
N ARG A 162 0.78 -6.07 -28.72
CA ARG A 162 -0.40 -6.93 -28.91
C ARG A 162 -1.64 -6.12 -29.26
N VAL A 163 -1.92 -5.05 -28.55
CA VAL A 163 -3.07 -4.15 -28.79
C VAL A 163 -3.09 -3.61 -30.23
N ALA A 164 -1.92 -3.39 -30.82
CA ALA A 164 -1.82 -2.88 -32.18
C ALA A 164 -2.18 -3.89 -33.28
N VAL A 165 -2.13 -5.20 -33.00
CA VAL A 165 -2.28 -6.27 -34.01
C VAL A 165 -3.42 -7.24 -33.72
N GLU A 166 -3.81 -7.41 -32.46
CA GLU A 166 -4.86 -8.33 -32.04
C GLU A 166 -6.25 -7.72 -32.26
N ARG A 167 -7.24 -8.58 -32.53
CA ARG A 167 -8.66 -8.18 -32.59
C ARG A 167 -9.33 -8.50 -31.27
N TRP A 168 -9.88 -7.46 -30.66
CA TRP A 168 -10.60 -7.55 -29.39
C TRP A 168 -12.10 -7.63 -29.68
N HIS A 169 -12.85 -8.45 -28.96
CA HIS A 169 -14.27 -8.70 -29.21
C HIS A 169 -15.16 -8.29 -28.02
N GLU A 170 -14.61 -8.31 -26.80
CA GLU A 170 -15.31 -7.87 -25.62
C GLU A 170 -15.42 -6.33 -25.64
N PRO A 171 -16.59 -5.72 -25.42
CA PRO A 171 -16.80 -4.27 -25.59
C PRO A 171 -15.90 -3.37 -24.74
N VAL A 172 -15.53 -3.81 -23.51
CA VAL A 172 -14.63 -3.04 -22.66
C VAL A 172 -13.20 -3.17 -23.17
N ALA A 173 -12.77 -4.37 -23.54
CA ALA A 173 -11.44 -4.61 -24.11
C ALA A 173 -11.20 -3.83 -25.41
N VAL A 174 -12.23 -3.71 -26.29
CA VAL A 174 -12.15 -2.86 -27.50
C VAL A 174 -11.89 -1.41 -27.14
N LYS A 175 -12.64 -0.84 -26.18
CA LYS A 175 -12.46 0.56 -25.75
C LYS A 175 -11.08 0.80 -25.13
N VAL A 176 -10.57 -0.14 -24.33
CA VAL A 176 -9.23 -0.06 -23.74
C VAL A 176 -8.17 -0.12 -24.84
N ALA A 177 -8.32 -1.03 -25.81
CA ALA A 177 -7.40 -1.16 -26.94
C ALA A 177 -7.37 0.12 -27.80
N ASP A 178 -8.53 0.68 -28.14
CA ASP A 178 -8.63 1.93 -28.89
C ASP A 178 -7.96 3.10 -28.15
N PHE A 179 -8.23 3.23 -26.85
CA PHE A 179 -7.61 4.25 -26.01
C PHE A 179 -6.08 4.09 -25.94
N LEU A 180 -5.59 2.88 -25.73
CA LEU A 180 -4.15 2.62 -25.67
C LEU A 180 -3.46 2.83 -27.01
N ASN A 181 -4.12 2.52 -28.14
CA ASN A 181 -3.62 2.85 -29.48
C ASN A 181 -3.52 4.37 -29.70
N GLU A 182 -4.54 5.12 -29.28
CA GLU A 182 -4.52 6.60 -29.34
C GLU A 182 -3.38 7.18 -28.48
N LYS A 183 -3.17 6.64 -27.28
CA LYS A 183 -2.16 7.14 -26.31
C LYS A 183 -0.80 6.49 -26.44
N ARG A 184 -0.61 5.56 -27.40
CA ARG A 184 0.60 4.74 -27.56
C ARG A 184 1.90 5.54 -27.50
N ALA A 185 1.97 6.65 -28.26
CA ALA A 185 3.18 7.47 -28.29
C ALA A 185 3.48 8.12 -26.92
N GLN A 186 2.45 8.54 -26.20
CA GLN A 186 2.57 9.13 -24.87
C GLN A 186 3.04 8.10 -23.84
N VAL A 187 2.49 6.87 -23.89
CA VAL A 187 2.90 5.78 -22.98
C VAL A 187 4.35 5.37 -23.24
N LEU A 188 4.75 5.25 -24.50
CA LEU A 188 6.14 4.91 -24.86
C LEU A 188 7.14 6.02 -24.45
N ASP A 189 6.78 7.31 -24.58
CA ASP A 189 7.62 8.42 -24.10
C ASP A 189 7.74 8.38 -22.57
N LEU A 190 6.64 8.10 -21.86
CA LEU A 190 6.65 7.93 -20.41
C LEU A 190 7.60 6.80 -19.97
N ILE A 191 7.50 5.63 -20.61
CA ILE A 191 8.40 4.49 -20.37
C ILE A 191 9.86 4.90 -20.62
N ALA A 192 10.15 5.55 -21.76
CA ALA A 192 11.50 5.99 -22.08
C ALA A 192 12.07 6.99 -21.05
N ARG A 193 11.22 7.84 -20.46
CA ARG A 193 11.61 8.75 -19.36
C ARG A 193 11.94 7.97 -18.09
N ALA A 194 11.08 6.99 -17.72
CA ALA A 194 11.32 6.13 -16.58
C ALA A 194 12.65 5.34 -16.72
N GLU A 195 12.93 4.80 -17.91
CA GLU A 195 14.17 4.08 -18.21
C GLU A 195 15.41 4.97 -18.06
N ARG A 196 15.37 6.19 -18.61
CA ARG A 196 16.47 7.14 -18.44
C ARG A 196 16.75 7.47 -16.96
N CYS A 197 15.69 7.70 -16.18
CA CYS A 197 15.83 7.93 -14.75
C CYS A 197 16.37 6.69 -14.02
N ALA A 198 15.87 5.49 -14.35
CA ALA A 198 16.33 4.24 -13.77
C ALA A 198 17.83 4.02 -13.99
N HIS A 199 18.34 4.23 -15.21
CA HIS A 199 19.77 4.13 -15.51
C HIS A 199 20.61 5.12 -14.70
N LEU A 200 20.14 6.36 -14.53
CA LEU A 200 20.84 7.34 -13.72
C LEU A 200 20.88 6.96 -12.23
N LEU A 201 19.81 6.36 -11.73
CA LEU A 201 19.70 5.93 -10.33
C LEU A 201 20.53 4.67 -10.07
N GLN A 202 20.53 3.70 -10.99
CA GLN A 202 21.36 2.50 -10.91
C GLN A 202 22.87 2.80 -10.89
N ALA A 203 23.28 3.90 -11.51
CA ALA A 203 24.68 4.34 -11.54
C ALA A 203 25.11 5.07 -10.24
N ARG A 204 24.23 5.25 -9.27
CA ARG A 204 24.48 5.96 -8.01
C ARG A 204 24.38 5.00 -6.83
N GLU A 205 24.93 5.41 -5.69
CA GLU A 205 24.66 4.81 -4.39
C GLU A 205 23.62 5.67 -3.65
N PRO A 206 22.32 5.41 -3.85
CA PRO A 206 21.29 6.20 -3.22
C PRO A 206 21.20 5.90 -1.72
N ASN A 207 20.84 6.90 -0.93
CA ASN A 207 20.49 6.69 0.46
C ASN A 207 19.10 6.04 0.54
N PHE A 208 19.05 4.77 0.89
CA PHE A 208 17.81 4.03 1.07
C PHE A 208 17.28 4.21 2.48
N VAL A 209 15.99 4.48 2.56
CA VAL A 209 15.19 4.49 3.77
C VAL A 209 14.10 3.43 3.67
N LEU A 210 13.46 3.11 4.77
CA LEU A 210 12.29 2.24 4.74
C LEU A 210 11.09 3.01 4.24
N CYS A 211 10.49 2.56 3.15
CA CYS A 211 9.32 3.15 2.52
C CYS A 211 8.10 2.24 2.65
N HIS A 212 6.94 2.85 2.75
CA HIS A 212 5.64 2.18 2.61
C HIS A 212 5.40 1.73 1.17
N SER A 213 5.84 2.52 0.21
CA SER A 213 5.75 2.37 -1.25
C SER A 213 4.38 2.61 -1.89
N ASP A 214 3.31 2.69 -1.11
CA ASP A 214 1.94 2.88 -1.61
C ASP A 214 1.10 3.78 -0.67
N VAL A 215 1.66 4.91 -0.23
CA VAL A 215 1.09 5.81 0.79
C VAL A 215 0.10 6.83 0.19
N HIS A 216 -0.88 6.35 -0.56
CA HIS A 216 -1.95 7.16 -1.16
C HIS A 216 -3.16 7.32 -0.21
N ALA A 217 -4.15 8.12 -0.61
CA ALA A 217 -5.30 8.51 0.22
C ALA A 217 -6.11 7.33 0.79
N TRP A 218 -6.29 6.24 0.03
CA TRP A 218 -7.00 5.03 0.52
C TRP A 218 -6.27 4.30 1.65
N ASN A 219 -4.95 4.49 1.77
CA ASN A 219 -4.12 3.88 2.80
C ASN A 219 -3.88 4.81 4.00
N LEU A 220 -4.60 5.92 4.08
CA LEU A 220 -4.69 6.79 5.26
C LEU A 220 -6.07 6.63 5.88
N LEU A 221 -6.16 6.05 7.07
CA LEU A 221 -7.40 5.86 7.81
C LEU A 221 -7.52 6.95 8.88
N ILE A 222 -8.65 7.64 8.92
CA ILE A 222 -8.96 8.69 9.88
C ILE A 222 -10.12 8.22 10.75
N ASP A 223 -9.92 8.14 12.07
CA ASP A 223 -10.96 7.73 13.00
C ASP A 223 -11.88 8.90 13.41
N ALA A 224 -12.93 8.60 14.18
CA ALA A 224 -13.90 9.59 14.66
C ALA A 224 -13.33 10.62 15.63
N HIS A 225 -12.08 10.48 16.07
CA HIS A 225 -11.36 11.37 16.98
C HIS A 225 -10.24 12.14 16.26
N ASP A 226 -10.24 12.17 14.92
CA ASP A 226 -9.21 12.80 14.09
C ASP A 226 -7.81 12.20 14.31
N HIS A 227 -7.71 10.90 14.64
CA HIS A 227 -6.44 10.21 14.59
C HIS A 227 -6.21 9.65 13.18
N LEU A 228 -5.01 9.85 12.66
CA LEU A 228 -4.58 9.35 11.36
C LEU A 228 -3.73 8.09 11.54
N TYR A 229 -4.02 7.07 10.73
CA TYR A 229 -3.24 5.83 10.65
C TYR A 229 -2.82 5.58 9.21
N ILE A 230 -1.58 5.09 9.04
CA ILE A 230 -1.04 4.61 7.77
C ILE A 230 -1.19 3.10 7.77
N VAL A 231 -2.05 2.59 6.87
CA VAL A 231 -2.45 1.18 6.80
C VAL A 231 -1.97 0.53 5.50
N ASP A 232 -2.13 -0.79 5.40
CA ASP A 232 -1.78 -1.60 4.21
C ASP A 232 -0.28 -1.66 3.89
N TRP A 233 0.47 -2.26 4.80
CA TRP A 233 1.91 -2.47 4.73
C TRP A 233 2.31 -3.71 3.93
N ASP A 234 1.62 -4.01 2.83
CA ASP A 234 1.84 -5.26 2.08
C ASP A 234 3.14 -5.28 1.27
N ASN A 235 3.65 -4.11 0.89
CA ASN A 235 4.80 -3.97 -0.01
C ASN A 235 5.89 -3.01 0.50
N PRO A 236 6.34 -3.14 1.76
CA PRO A 236 7.39 -2.26 2.27
C PRO A 236 8.71 -2.52 1.54
N ILE A 237 9.48 -1.45 1.31
CA ILE A 237 10.72 -1.55 0.55
C ILE A 237 11.80 -0.61 1.11
N LEU A 238 13.05 -1.01 1.02
CA LEU A 238 14.19 -0.09 1.18
C LEU A 238 14.45 0.62 -0.16
N ALA A 239 14.18 1.90 -0.20
CA ALA A 239 14.26 2.74 -1.39
C ALA A 239 14.64 4.18 -1.05
N PRO A 240 14.97 5.05 -2.02
CA PRO A 240 14.96 6.49 -1.80
C PRO A 240 13.60 6.96 -1.27
N LYS A 241 13.61 7.90 -0.32
CA LYS A 241 12.39 8.47 0.29
C LYS A 241 11.39 9.02 -0.74
N GLU A 242 11.85 9.37 -1.91
CA GLU A 242 11.05 9.85 -3.04
C GLU A 242 10.02 8.80 -3.50
N ARG A 243 10.22 7.52 -3.16
CA ARG A 243 9.25 6.44 -3.39
C ARG A 243 7.90 6.71 -2.70
N ASP A 244 7.94 7.25 -1.49
CA ASP A 244 6.74 7.66 -0.76
C ASP A 244 6.37 9.11 -1.04
N LEU A 245 7.35 10.00 -1.11
CA LEU A 245 7.11 11.43 -1.29
C LEU A 245 6.49 11.78 -2.65
N MET A 246 6.55 10.89 -3.64
CA MET A 246 5.93 11.10 -4.95
C MET A 246 4.40 11.26 -4.88
N PHE A 247 3.76 10.73 -3.84
CA PHE A 247 2.31 10.85 -3.63
C PHE A 247 1.88 12.23 -3.15
N ILE A 248 2.80 13.00 -2.56
CA ILE A 248 2.51 14.30 -1.97
C ILE A 248 2.41 15.38 -3.07
N GLY A 249 1.37 16.21 -2.99
CA GLY A 249 1.11 17.25 -3.99
C GLY A 249 0.81 16.72 -5.40
N SER A 250 0.50 15.44 -5.54
CA SER A 250 0.18 14.81 -6.82
C SER A 250 -1.30 14.88 -7.18
N GLY A 251 -2.16 15.24 -6.23
CA GLY A 251 -3.61 15.19 -6.37
C GLY A 251 -4.18 13.78 -6.47
N LEU A 252 -3.39 12.74 -6.11
CA LEU A 252 -3.78 11.35 -6.26
C LEU A 252 -4.75 10.91 -5.14
N GLY A 253 -6.03 11.04 -5.42
CA GLY A 253 -7.10 10.40 -4.71
C GLY A 253 -7.50 11.01 -3.37
N PHE A 254 -6.94 12.15 -2.96
CA PHE A 254 -7.39 12.82 -1.74
C PHE A 254 -8.76 13.50 -1.96
N ALA A 255 -9.67 13.36 -1.01
CA ALA A 255 -10.89 14.14 -0.97
C ALA A 255 -10.52 15.62 -0.86
N GLY A 256 -11.19 16.50 -1.60
CA GLY A 256 -10.86 17.92 -1.75
C GLY A 256 -10.62 18.66 -0.42
N GLY A 257 -10.50 19.98 -0.48
CA GLY A 257 -10.25 20.81 0.69
C GLY A 257 -9.00 21.67 0.57
N HIS A 258 -7.94 21.13 -0.04
CA HIS A 258 -6.68 21.84 -0.29
C HIS A 258 -6.28 21.71 -1.76
N THR A 259 -5.53 22.69 -2.25
CA THR A 259 -4.80 22.57 -3.50
C THR A 259 -3.56 21.68 -3.31
N ALA A 260 -3.03 21.10 -4.37
CA ALA A 260 -1.80 20.31 -4.32
C ALA A 260 -0.62 21.05 -3.65
N GLN A 261 -0.54 22.37 -3.85
CA GLN A 261 0.50 23.21 -3.22
C GLN A 261 0.28 23.37 -1.72
N GLU A 262 -0.98 23.51 -1.28
CA GLU A 262 -1.32 23.61 0.15
C GLU A 262 -1.07 22.27 0.85
N GLU A 263 -1.48 21.14 0.24
CA GLU A 263 -1.18 19.79 0.74
C GLU A 263 0.33 19.59 0.94
N GLU A 264 1.12 19.93 -0.09
CA GLU A 264 2.58 19.85 -0.05
C GLU A 264 3.16 20.72 1.06
N ALA A 265 2.71 21.97 1.17
CA ALA A 265 3.20 22.90 2.19
C ALA A 265 2.89 22.41 3.61
N LEU A 266 1.67 21.93 3.86
CA LEU A 266 1.23 21.40 5.16
C LEU A 266 1.96 20.11 5.52
N PHE A 267 2.09 19.19 4.55
CA PHE A 267 2.83 17.95 4.75
C PHE A 267 4.29 18.23 5.14
N TYR A 268 5.01 19.08 4.40
CA TYR A 268 6.42 19.38 4.71
C TYR A 268 6.61 20.21 5.98
N GLN A 269 5.60 20.92 6.48
CA GLN A 269 5.64 21.48 7.84
C GLN A 269 5.77 20.37 8.90
N GLY A 270 5.12 19.23 8.69
CA GLY A 270 5.21 18.07 9.58
C GLY A 270 6.44 17.20 9.32
N TYR A 271 6.73 16.93 8.05
CA TYR A 271 7.88 16.10 7.63
C TYR A 271 9.22 16.75 7.97
N GLY A 272 9.27 18.07 7.94
CA GLY A 272 10.47 18.84 8.17
C GLY A 272 11.32 19.07 6.91
N PRO A 273 12.42 19.82 7.05
CA PRO A 273 13.30 20.15 5.93
C PRO A 273 13.91 18.89 5.30
N THR A 274 13.81 18.78 3.98
CA THR A 274 14.41 17.67 3.23
C THR A 274 14.80 18.13 1.82
N THR A 275 15.85 17.51 1.26
CA THR A 275 16.22 17.72 -0.14
C THR A 275 15.64 16.59 -0.97
N ILE A 276 14.88 16.93 -2.00
CA ILE A 276 14.33 15.97 -2.95
C ILE A 276 15.31 15.71 -4.07
N ASP A 277 15.62 14.44 -4.38
CA ASP A 277 16.34 14.08 -5.61
C ASP A 277 15.34 14.15 -6.78
N PRO A 278 15.50 15.13 -7.71
CA PRO A 278 14.54 15.31 -8.80
C PRO A 278 14.51 14.12 -9.77
N VAL A 279 15.59 13.34 -9.87
CA VAL A 279 15.66 12.17 -10.75
C VAL A 279 14.86 11.00 -10.11
N ALA A 280 15.06 10.75 -8.83
CA ALA A 280 14.32 9.72 -8.10
C ALA A 280 12.82 10.06 -8.05
N PHE A 281 12.49 11.31 -7.76
CA PHE A 281 11.09 11.77 -7.72
C PHE A 281 10.38 11.63 -9.08
N ALA A 282 11.04 12.03 -10.16
CA ALA A 282 10.51 11.86 -11.51
C ALA A 282 10.38 10.37 -11.88
N TYR A 283 11.40 9.56 -11.53
CA TYR A 283 11.36 8.11 -11.76
C TYR A 283 10.11 7.49 -11.14
N TYR A 284 9.89 7.68 -9.85
CA TYR A 284 8.76 7.05 -9.16
C TYR A 284 7.40 7.50 -9.67
N ARG A 285 7.25 8.77 -10.06
CA ARG A 285 6.02 9.25 -10.69
C ARG A 285 5.77 8.61 -12.07
N TYR A 286 6.81 8.47 -12.90
CA TYR A 286 6.67 7.80 -14.19
C TYR A 286 6.42 6.30 -14.00
N GLU A 287 7.18 5.67 -13.12
CA GLU A 287 7.07 4.23 -12.87
C GLU A 287 5.69 3.88 -12.29
N ARG A 288 5.12 4.70 -11.41
CA ARG A 288 3.77 4.50 -10.88
C ARG A 288 2.72 4.46 -11.98
N ILE A 289 2.76 5.40 -12.92
CA ILE A 289 1.81 5.40 -14.06
C ILE A 289 1.98 4.15 -14.91
N VAL A 290 3.22 3.71 -15.14
CA VAL A 290 3.49 2.47 -15.88
C VAL A 290 2.96 1.25 -15.12
N GLN A 291 3.16 1.18 -13.81
CA GLN A 291 2.64 0.10 -12.95
C GLN A 291 1.10 0.08 -12.93
N ASP A 292 0.46 1.24 -12.87
CA ASP A 292 -1.00 1.33 -12.95
C ASP A 292 -1.52 0.82 -14.31
N ILE A 293 -0.89 1.21 -15.42
CA ILE A 293 -1.22 0.68 -16.75
C ILE A 293 -1.02 -0.83 -16.79
N TRP A 294 0.12 -1.33 -16.29
CA TRP A 294 0.43 -2.76 -16.23
C TRP A 294 -0.63 -3.55 -15.47
N GLN A 295 -1.05 -3.04 -14.30
CA GLN A 295 -2.06 -3.69 -13.46
C GLN A 295 -3.43 -3.81 -14.15
N PHE A 296 -3.81 -2.85 -15.00
CA PHE A 296 -5.05 -2.89 -15.76
C PHE A 296 -4.95 -3.69 -17.07
N CYS A 297 -3.76 -4.10 -17.48
CA CYS A 297 -3.51 -4.85 -18.72
C CYS A 297 -3.37 -6.35 -18.50
N ASN A 298 -3.25 -6.81 -17.27
CA ASN A 298 -3.16 -8.21 -16.84
C ASN A 298 -4.43 -8.63 -16.10
#